data_7658a587806b9ca7029cd9c4cc158a70
#
_entry.id   7658a587806b9ca7029cd9c4cc158a70
#
_cell.length_a   1.000
_cell.length_b   1.000
_cell.length_c   1.000
_cell.angle_alpha   90.00
_cell.angle_beta   90.00
_cell.angle_gamma   90.00
#
_symmetry.space_group_name_H-M   'P 1'
#
loop_
_entity.id
_entity.type
_entity.pdbx_description
1 polymer ?
#
loop_
_entity_poly.entity_id
_entity_poly.type
_entity_poly.pdbx_seq_one_letter_code
_entity_poly.pdbx_strand_id
1 'polypeptide(L)'
;EILIGLVGSEMCIRDSIVAVQKDGKCALAGDGQVTLGEATIMKHTARKVRRIYNDSVVVGFAGGVADAFTLCERFEAKLTMYGGSLRRAAVALAQDWRSDKVMRKLEALLICANASDLLIVSGTGEVIEPDDGIAAIGSGGMYALAAARALKENTELPAVEIAEKALRIASGICVYTNSNIVTEEV
;
A
#
# COMPACT_ATOMS: atom_id res chain seq x y z
N GLU A 1 14.68 -23.28 30.80
CA GLU A 1 14.31 -23.74 29.44
C GLU A 1 12.91 -23.23 29.01
N ILE A 2 12.49 -22.03 29.33
CA ILE A 2 11.27 -21.35 28.81
C ILE A 2 11.51 -19.84 28.88
N LEU A 3 12.38 -19.30 28.04
CA LEU A 3 12.56 -17.85 27.91
C LEU A 3 13.06 -17.42 26.51
N ILE A 4 12.70 -18.18 25.48
CA ILE A 4 13.00 -17.85 24.06
C ILE A 4 11.70 -17.54 23.30
N GLY A 5 10.67 -17.02 23.94
CA GLY A 5 9.38 -16.77 23.32
C GLY A 5 8.86 -15.34 23.37
N LEU A 6 9.62 -14.37 23.85
CA LEU A 6 9.12 -13.00 24.06
C LEU A 6 9.99 -11.88 23.44
N VAL A 7 10.92 -12.23 22.56
CA VAL A 7 11.64 -11.24 21.76
C VAL A 7 11.18 -11.40 20.32
N GLY A 8 10.27 -10.53 19.89
CA GLY A 8 9.84 -10.46 18.50
C GLY A 8 8.37 -10.73 18.20
N SER A 9 7.43 -10.37 19.07
CA SER A 9 6.07 -10.11 18.56
C SER A 9 6.13 -8.76 17.83
N GLU A 10 6.70 -8.79 16.63
CA GLU A 10 6.63 -7.65 15.73
C GLU A 10 5.15 -7.33 15.55
N MET A 11 4.83 -6.06 15.69
CA MET A 11 3.52 -5.51 15.35
C MET A 11 3.43 -5.58 13.82
N CYS A 12 3.27 -6.81 13.30
CA CYS A 12 3.02 -7.06 11.89
C CYS A 12 1.67 -6.47 11.57
N ILE A 13 1.68 -5.23 11.10
CA ILE A 13 0.50 -4.65 10.49
C ILE A 13 0.30 -5.38 9.19
N ARG A 14 -0.67 -6.27 9.21
CA ARG A 14 -1.11 -7.04 8.05
C ARG A 14 -2.12 -6.18 7.30
N ASP A 15 -1.59 -5.15 6.65
CA ASP A 15 -2.37 -4.20 5.85
C ASP A 15 -2.90 -4.85 4.58
N SER A 16 -3.99 -4.33 4.04
CA SER A 16 -4.49 -4.69 2.72
C SER A 16 -4.78 -3.44 1.94
N ILE A 17 -4.10 -3.29 0.81
CA ILE A 17 -4.23 -2.13 -0.06
C ILE A 17 -4.34 -2.63 -1.50
N VAL A 18 -5.22 -1.98 -2.26
CA VAL A 18 -5.35 -2.17 -3.71
C VAL A 18 -5.37 -0.82 -4.40
N ALA A 19 -4.73 -0.75 -5.56
CA ALA A 19 -4.75 0.39 -6.45
C ALA A 19 -5.25 -0.03 -7.82
N VAL A 20 -6.05 0.83 -8.45
CA VAL A 20 -6.62 0.60 -9.78
C VAL A 20 -6.42 1.86 -10.61
N GLN A 21 -5.81 1.69 -11.77
CA GLN A 21 -5.70 2.73 -12.79
C GLN A 21 -6.66 2.41 -13.95
N LYS A 22 -7.57 3.33 -14.24
CA LYS A 22 -8.56 3.20 -15.33
C LYS A 22 -8.95 4.59 -15.80
N ASP A 23 -9.08 4.76 -17.12
CA ASP A 23 -9.60 5.97 -17.77
C ASP A 23 -8.88 7.28 -17.34
N GLY A 24 -7.56 7.22 -17.19
CA GLY A 24 -6.74 8.37 -16.83
C GLY A 24 -6.82 8.79 -15.34
N LYS A 25 -7.44 7.97 -14.51
CA LYS A 25 -7.52 8.13 -13.05
C LYS A 25 -6.87 6.97 -12.33
N CYS A 26 -6.30 7.23 -11.16
CA CYS A 26 -5.81 6.20 -10.30
C CYS A 26 -6.44 6.31 -8.91
N ALA A 27 -7.02 5.22 -8.42
CA ALA A 27 -7.62 5.14 -7.10
C ALA A 27 -6.94 4.08 -6.25
N LEU A 28 -6.66 4.43 -5.00
CA LEU A 28 -6.18 3.52 -3.97
C LEU A 28 -7.26 3.29 -2.92
N ALA A 29 -7.42 2.05 -2.50
CA ALA A 29 -8.26 1.67 -1.35
C ALA A 29 -7.41 0.94 -0.31
N GLY A 30 -7.60 1.28 0.96
CA GLY A 30 -6.97 0.63 2.11
C GLY A 30 -8.02 0.27 3.17
N ASP A 31 -7.89 -0.91 3.79
CA ASP A 31 -8.72 -1.27 4.94
C ASP A 31 -8.22 -0.60 6.22
N GLY A 32 -9.03 -0.62 7.28
CA GLY A 32 -8.73 0.05 8.54
C GLY A 32 -8.19 -0.85 9.66
N GLN A 33 -7.96 -2.14 9.42
CA GLN A 33 -7.58 -3.06 10.50
C GLN A 33 -6.09 -2.97 10.84
N VAL A 34 -5.81 -2.82 12.14
CA VAL A 34 -4.47 -2.98 12.73
C VAL A 34 -4.50 -4.18 13.66
N THR A 35 -3.66 -5.16 13.39
CA THR A 35 -3.60 -6.41 14.16
C THR A 35 -2.26 -6.52 14.88
N LEU A 36 -2.30 -6.82 16.16
CA LEU A 36 -1.12 -7.11 16.99
C LEU A 36 -0.89 -8.63 17.01
N GLY A 37 0.30 -9.05 16.60
CA GLY A 37 0.60 -10.47 16.44
C GLY A 37 -0.33 -11.13 15.42
N GLU A 38 -0.83 -12.32 15.75
CA GLU A 38 -1.66 -13.11 14.83
C GLU A 38 -3.16 -13.05 15.11
N ALA A 39 -3.59 -12.52 16.27
CA ALA A 39 -4.95 -12.74 16.74
C ALA A 39 -5.65 -11.51 17.36
N THR A 40 -4.97 -10.42 17.63
CA THR A 40 -5.57 -9.29 18.37
C THR A 40 -5.77 -8.06 17.49
N ILE A 41 -7.01 -7.66 17.28
CA ILE A 41 -7.32 -6.41 16.58
C ILE A 41 -7.15 -5.24 17.54
N MET A 42 -6.24 -4.33 17.24
CA MET A 42 -5.96 -3.13 18.03
C MET A 42 -6.73 -1.90 17.55
N LYS A 43 -7.04 -1.85 16.26
CA LYS A 43 -7.77 -0.73 15.65
C LYS A 43 -8.51 -1.18 14.41
N HIS A 44 -9.69 -0.60 14.19
CA HIS A 44 -10.54 -0.92 13.03
C HIS A 44 -10.57 0.18 11.96
N THR A 45 -10.03 1.37 12.24
CA THR A 45 -10.22 2.59 11.43
C THR A 45 -8.90 3.31 11.14
N ALA A 46 -7.82 2.55 10.92
CA ALA A 46 -6.55 3.13 10.51
C ALA A 46 -6.64 3.67 9.07
N ARG A 47 -5.91 4.75 8.80
CA ARG A 47 -5.74 5.28 7.44
C ARG A 47 -4.43 4.77 6.86
N LYS A 48 -4.53 3.85 5.89
CA LYS A 48 -3.39 3.22 5.20
C LYS A 48 -3.11 3.83 3.85
N VAL A 49 -4.02 4.64 3.33
CA VAL A 49 -3.86 5.41 2.10
C VAL A 49 -3.90 6.90 2.41
N ARG A 50 -3.06 7.68 1.73
CA ARG A 50 -2.87 9.11 1.98
C ARG A 50 -2.52 9.85 0.71
N ARG A 51 -2.90 11.13 0.66
CA ARG A 51 -2.37 12.09 -0.31
C ARG A 51 -1.12 12.74 0.24
N ILE A 52 -0.13 12.95 -0.62
CA ILE A 52 1.12 13.66 -0.35
C ILE A 52 1.45 14.59 -1.52
N TYR A 53 2.49 15.39 -1.38
CA TYR A 53 3.01 16.28 -2.42
C TYR A 53 1.91 17.15 -3.06
N ASN A 54 1.33 18.07 -2.26
CA ASN A 54 0.23 18.97 -2.68
C ASN A 54 -0.99 18.21 -3.24
N ASP A 55 -1.35 17.10 -2.63
CA ASP A 55 -2.47 16.22 -3.01
C ASP A 55 -2.39 15.62 -4.43
N SER A 56 -1.23 15.73 -5.10
CA SER A 56 -1.03 15.22 -6.46
C SER A 56 -0.54 13.77 -6.53
N VAL A 57 -0.16 13.18 -5.40
CA VAL A 57 0.29 11.79 -5.29
C VAL A 57 -0.47 11.10 -4.18
N VAL A 58 -0.97 9.90 -4.46
CA VAL A 58 -1.56 9.00 -3.45
C VAL A 58 -0.58 7.88 -3.14
N VAL A 59 -0.43 7.57 -1.86
CA VAL A 59 0.40 6.47 -1.39
C VAL A 59 -0.39 5.53 -0.50
N GLY A 60 -0.05 4.25 -0.57
CA GLY A 60 -0.55 3.22 0.32
C GLY A 60 0.59 2.34 0.80
N PHE A 61 0.61 2.02 2.09
CA PHE A 61 1.71 1.35 2.75
C PHE A 61 1.25 0.10 3.49
N ALA A 62 1.94 -1.02 3.27
CA ALA A 62 1.77 -2.25 4.03
C ALA A 62 3.07 -2.56 4.80
N GLY A 63 2.98 -2.61 6.15
CA GLY A 63 4.11 -2.80 7.06
C GLY A 63 3.90 -2.12 8.42
N GLY A 64 4.96 -1.88 9.20
CA GLY A 64 4.88 -1.23 10.51
C GLY A 64 4.41 0.23 10.43
N VAL A 65 3.52 0.68 11.35
CA VAL A 65 2.99 2.06 11.34
C VAL A 65 4.09 3.11 11.42
N ALA A 66 5.08 2.91 12.29
CA ALA A 66 6.19 3.84 12.45
C ALA A 66 7.02 3.95 11.16
N ASP A 67 7.16 2.83 10.45
CA ASP A 67 7.89 2.73 9.20
C ASP A 67 7.15 3.40 8.06
N ALA A 68 5.80 3.30 8.05
CA ALA A 68 4.93 3.97 7.09
C ALA A 68 5.15 5.48 7.08
N PHE A 69 5.19 6.10 8.26
CA PHE A 69 5.41 7.55 8.38
C PHE A 69 6.79 7.95 7.84
N THR A 70 7.83 7.27 8.27
CA THR A 70 9.21 7.55 7.84
C THR A 70 9.36 7.41 6.32
N LEU A 71 8.76 6.37 5.73
CA LEU A 71 8.82 6.16 4.28
C LEU A 71 8.03 7.21 3.51
N CYS A 72 6.85 7.61 4.00
CA CYS A 72 6.07 8.68 3.38
C CYS A 72 6.83 10.02 3.39
N GLU A 73 7.44 10.41 4.52
CA GLU A 73 8.24 11.63 4.62
C GLU A 73 9.45 11.60 3.67
N ARG A 74 10.18 10.48 3.63
CA ARG A 74 11.32 10.33 2.71
C ARG A 74 10.86 10.34 1.25
N PHE A 75 9.72 9.74 0.94
CA PHE A 75 9.19 9.74 -0.43
C PHE A 75 8.78 11.15 -0.87
N GLU A 76 8.11 11.90 0.00
CA GLU A 76 7.72 13.28 -0.29
C GLU A 76 8.94 14.20 -0.49
N ALA A 77 10.01 14.00 0.28
CA ALA A 77 11.29 14.67 0.06
C ALA A 77 11.90 14.34 -1.32
N LYS A 78 11.81 13.08 -1.78
CA LYS A 78 12.24 12.69 -3.13
C LYS A 78 11.36 13.30 -4.21
N LEU A 79 10.03 13.33 -4.03
CA LEU A 79 9.12 14.00 -4.96
C LEU A 79 9.49 15.48 -5.11
N THR A 80 9.76 16.16 -4.01
CA THR A 80 10.22 17.55 -4.02
C THR A 80 11.55 17.70 -4.77
N MET A 81 12.53 16.84 -4.48
CA MET A 81 13.84 16.86 -5.13
C MET A 81 13.76 16.66 -6.64
N TYR A 82 12.85 15.81 -7.10
CA TYR A 82 12.70 15.47 -8.53
C TYR A 82 11.53 16.19 -9.22
N GLY A 83 11.05 17.29 -8.64
CA GLY A 83 10.02 18.15 -9.26
C GLY A 83 8.70 17.41 -9.53
N GLY A 84 8.29 16.49 -8.64
CA GLY A 84 7.05 15.70 -8.76
C GLY A 84 7.14 14.48 -9.66
N SER A 85 8.32 14.16 -10.23
CA SER A 85 8.49 12.94 -11.04
C SER A 85 8.37 11.68 -10.18
N LEU A 86 7.21 11.01 -10.26
CA LEU A 86 6.90 9.81 -9.46
C LEU A 86 7.93 8.70 -9.68
N ARG A 87 8.25 8.40 -10.94
CA ARG A 87 9.21 7.35 -11.32
C ARG A 87 10.60 7.62 -10.76
N ARG A 88 11.10 8.84 -10.89
CA ARG A 88 12.44 9.21 -10.36
C ARG A 88 12.47 9.18 -8.84
N ALA A 89 11.43 9.67 -8.19
CA ALA A 89 11.29 9.66 -6.75
C ALA A 89 11.21 8.22 -6.21
N ALA A 90 10.44 7.34 -6.85
CA ALA A 90 10.31 5.94 -6.49
C ALA A 90 11.64 5.18 -6.59
N VAL A 91 12.37 5.34 -7.69
CA VAL A 91 13.69 4.73 -7.87
C VAL A 91 14.69 5.23 -6.83
N ALA A 92 14.71 6.53 -6.55
CA ALA A 92 15.60 7.11 -5.54
C ALA A 92 15.26 6.63 -4.12
N LEU A 93 13.96 6.50 -3.79
CA LEU A 93 13.52 5.91 -2.52
C LEU A 93 13.96 4.45 -2.40
N ALA A 94 13.76 3.65 -3.44
CA ALA A 94 14.13 2.24 -3.47
C ALA A 94 15.66 2.04 -3.28
N GLN A 95 16.48 2.89 -3.90
CA GLN A 95 17.93 2.88 -3.71
C GLN A 95 18.33 3.24 -2.27
N ASP A 96 17.74 4.28 -1.69
CA ASP A 96 17.97 4.66 -0.31
C ASP A 96 17.53 3.54 0.65
N TRP A 97 16.35 2.96 0.42
CA TRP A 97 15.79 1.88 1.23
C TRP A 97 16.72 0.67 1.27
N ARG A 98 17.18 0.23 0.11
CA ARG A 98 18.13 -0.90 -0.01
C ARG A 98 19.47 -0.61 0.64
N SER A 99 19.97 0.63 0.57
CA SER A 99 21.31 1.03 1.01
C SER A 99 21.40 1.33 2.50
N ASP A 100 20.31 1.82 3.10
CA ASP A 100 20.26 2.18 4.52
C ASP A 100 20.19 0.92 5.39
N LYS A 101 21.13 0.82 6.35
CA LYS A 101 21.25 -0.35 7.24
C LYS A 101 20.03 -0.59 8.13
N VAL A 102 19.27 0.47 8.43
CA VAL A 102 18.05 0.41 9.25
C VAL A 102 16.87 0.12 8.35
N MET A 103 16.66 0.91 7.29
CA MET A 103 15.53 0.78 6.39
C MET A 103 15.45 -0.57 5.68
N ARG A 104 16.58 -1.14 5.24
CA ARG A 104 16.60 -2.44 4.54
C ARG A 104 16.08 -3.62 5.37
N LYS A 105 15.92 -3.42 6.70
CA LYS A 105 15.30 -4.42 7.58
C LYS A 105 13.79 -4.33 7.64
N LEU A 106 13.21 -3.29 7.04
CA LEU A 106 11.77 -3.10 7.02
C LEU A 106 11.15 -4.04 5.99
N GLU A 107 10.36 -4.97 6.47
CA GLU A 107 9.52 -5.83 5.62
C GLU A 107 8.26 -5.07 5.24
N ALA A 108 8.36 -4.20 4.24
CA ALA A 108 7.29 -3.31 3.85
C ALA A 108 7.19 -3.16 2.33
N LEU A 109 6.01 -2.80 1.88
CA LEU A 109 5.70 -2.47 0.50
C LEU A 109 4.96 -1.13 0.45
N LEU A 110 5.28 -0.33 -0.55
CA LEU A 110 4.62 0.94 -0.83
C LEU A 110 3.99 0.89 -2.22
N ILE A 111 2.72 1.24 -2.32
CA ILE A 111 2.11 1.63 -3.61
C ILE A 111 2.12 3.15 -3.68
N CYS A 112 2.51 3.70 -4.81
CA CYS A 112 2.42 5.13 -5.08
C CYS A 112 1.84 5.36 -6.48
N ALA A 113 0.96 6.35 -6.58
CA ALA A 113 0.30 6.70 -7.83
C ALA A 113 0.10 8.20 -7.99
N ASN A 114 0.11 8.65 -9.22
CA ASN A 114 -0.38 9.95 -9.67
C ASN A 114 -1.34 9.74 -10.86
N ALA A 115 -1.74 10.80 -11.54
CA ALA A 115 -2.66 10.70 -12.68
C ALA A 115 -2.13 9.83 -13.84
N SER A 116 -0.81 9.63 -13.96
CA SER A 116 -0.18 8.91 -15.10
C SER A 116 0.51 7.61 -14.71
N ASP A 117 1.03 7.52 -13.49
CA ASP A 117 1.88 6.42 -13.07
C ASP A 117 1.31 5.68 -11.85
N LEU A 118 1.42 4.35 -11.86
CA LEU A 118 1.14 3.47 -10.72
C LEU A 118 2.35 2.55 -10.50
N LEU A 119 2.96 2.61 -9.31
CA LEU A 119 4.19 1.89 -8.99
C LEU A 119 4.09 1.18 -7.65
N ILE A 120 4.73 0.02 -7.56
CA ILE A 120 5.01 -0.68 -6.30
C ILE A 120 6.49 -0.53 -6.00
N VAL A 121 6.83 -0.13 -4.77
CA VAL A 121 8.21 -0.01 -4.29
C VAL A 121 8.41 -0.97 -3.13
N SER A 122 9.49 -1.76 -3.18
CA SER A 122 9.85 -2.72 -2.13
C SER A 122 11.12 -2.32 -1.38
N GLY A 123 11.24 -2.82 -0.16
CA GLY A 123 12.47 -2.67 0.65
C GLY A 123 13.69 -3.38 0.08
N THR A 124 13.52 -4.29 -0.87
CA THR A 124 14.61 -4.93 -1.63
C THR A 124 15.20 -4.01 -2.70
N GLY A 125 14.57 -2.87 -2.95
CA GLY A 125 15.02 -1.88 -3.94
C GLY A 125 14.38 -2.06 -5.31
N GLU A 126 13.30 -2.82 -5.40
CA GLU A 126 12.55 -3.02 -6.63
C GLU A 126 11.48 -1.94 -6.81
N VAL A 127 11.31 -1.48 -8.04
CA VAL A 127 10.21 -0.61 -8.46
C VAL A 127 9.51 -1.30 -9.62
N ILE A 128 8.24 -1.65 -9.42
CA ILE A 128 7.43 -2.41 -10.36
C ILE A 128 6.27 -1.56 -10.84
N GLU A 129 6.10 -1.48 -12.13
CA GLU A 129 4.90 -0.94 -12.79
C GLU A 129 4.01 -2.11 -13.21
N PRO A 130 2.76 -2.21 -12.72
CA PRO A 130 1.89 -3.32 -13.10
C PRO A 130 1.39 -3.16 -14.55
N ASP A 131 1.45 -4.25 -15.33
CA ASP A 131 1.08 -4.24 -16.77
C ASP A 131 -0.40 -3.92 -17.01
N ASP A 132 -1.27 -4.31 -16.08
CA ASP A 132 -2.72 -4.16 -16.19
C ASP A 132 -3.27 -2.94 -15.44
N GLY A 133 -2.38 -2.09 -14.87
CA GLY A 133 -2.77 -0.93 -14.08
C GLY A 133 -3.48 -1.30 -12.78
N ILE A 134 -3.19 -2.47 -12.19
CA ILE A 134 -3.71 -2.89 -10.89
C ILE A 134 -2.53 -3.34 -10.01
N ALA A 135 -2.44 -2.76 -8.83
CA ALA A 135 -1.46 -3.13 -7.81
C ALA A 135 -2.16 -3.51 -6.52
N ALA A 136 -1.64 -4.50 -5.79
CA ALA A 136 -2.13 -4.80 -4.46
C ALA A 136 -0.99 -5.29 -3.57
N ILE A 137 -1.05 -4.94 -2.29
CA ILE A 137 -0.07 -5.30 -1.28
C ILE A 137 -0.74 -5.71 0.03
N GLY A 138 0.00 -6.44 0.84
CA GLY A 138 -0.43 -6.89 2.15
C GLY A 138 -1.21 -8.18 2.15
N SER A 139 -1.74 -8.58 3.33
CA SER A 139 -2.29 -9.92 3.56
C SER A 139 -3.52 -10.25 2.70
N GLY A 140 -4.44 -9.30 2.52
CA GLY A 140 -5.61 -9.44 1.65
C GLY A 140 -5.34 -9.03 0.20
N GLY A 141 -4.10 -8.61 -0.12
CA GLY A 141 -3.76 -8.03 -1.41
C GLY A 141 -4.07 -8.93 -2.59
N MET A 142 -3.73 -10.22 -2.51
CA MET A 142 -3.97 -11.15 -3.63
C MET A 142 -5.45 -11.40 -3.90
N TYR A 143 -6.29 -11.41 -2.86
CA TYR A 143 -7.75 -11.49 -3.03
C TYR A 143 -8.30 -10.22 -3.67
N ALA A 144 -7.83 -9.04 -3.22
CA ALA A 144 -8.20 -7.75 -3.79
C ALA A 144 -7.71 -7.62 -5.24
N LEU A 145 -6.50 -8.08 -5.56
CA LEU A 145 -5.95 -8.09 -6.92
C LEU A 145 -6.82 -8.90 -7.88
N ALA A 146 -7.16 -10.13 -7.51
CA ALA A 146 -8.00 -11.00 -8.32
C ALA A 146 -9.40 -10.40 -8.53
N ALA A 147 -10.00 -9.85 -7.47
CA ALA A 147 -11.29 -9.18 -7.54
C ALA A 147 -11.24 -7.91 -8.41
N ALA A 148 -10.21 -7.08 -8.27
CA ALA A 148 -10.04 -5.86 -9.06
C ALA A 148 -9.87 -6.17 -10.56
N ARG A 149 -9.11 -7.20 -10.92
CA ARG A 149 -8.97 -7.68 -12.29
C ARG A 149 -10.31 -8.09 -12.88
N ALA A 150 -11.04 -8.95 -12.18
CA ALA A 150 -12.35 -9.41 -12.62
C ALA A 150 -13.34 -8.25 -12.79
N LEU A 151 -13.37 -7.30 -11.86
CA LEU A 151 -14.24 -6.12 -11.94
C LEU A 151 -13.83 -5.20 -13.08
N LYS A 152 -12.54 -4.96 -13.29
CA LYS A 152 -12.03 -4.08 -14.35
C LYS A 152 -12.34 -4.63 -15.75
N GLU A 153 -12.22 -5.96 -15.93
CA GLU A 153 -12.46 -6.63 -17.21
C GLU A 153 -13.94 -6.78 -17.55
N ASN A 154 -14.82 -6.91 -16.56
CA ASN A 154 -16.21 -7.30 -16.77
C ASN A 154 -17.23 -6.22 -16.41
N THR A 155 -16.79 -5.01 -16.03
CA THR A 155 -17.68 -3.91 -15.65
C THR A 155 -17.19 -2.56 -16.16
N GLU A 156 -18.13 -1.60 -16.26
CA GLU A 156 -17.84 -0.20 -16.57
C GLU A 156 -17.63 0.66 -15.30
N LEU A 157 -17.36 0.04 -14.16
CA LEU A 157 -17.16 0.77 -12.91
C LEU A 157 -15.93 1.69 -12.99
N PRO A 158 -15.95 2.87 -12.36
CA PRO A 158 -14.80 3.74 -12.26
C PRO A 158 -13.74 3.14 -11.31
N ALA A 159 -12.50 3.63 -11.43
CA ALA A 159 -11.33 3.11 -10.68
C ALA A 159 -11.60 3.03 -9.17
N VAL A 160 -12.18 4.07 -8.59
CA VAL A 160 -12.46 4.14 -7.14
C VAL A 160 -13.45 3.07 -6.68
N GLU A 161 -14.52 2.81 -7.46
CA GLU A 161 -15.49 1.77 -7.10
C GLU A 161 -14.90 0.36 -7.26
N ILE A 162 -14.07 0.14 -8.29
CA ILE A 162 -13.38 -1.14 -8.47
C ILE A 162 -12.46 -1.39 -7.26
N ALA A 163 -11.65 -0.41 -6.86
CA ALA A 163 -10.73 -0.53 -5.72
C ALA A 163 -11.49 -0.82 -4.41
N GLU A 164 -12.57 -0.06 -4.13
CA GLU A 164 -13.37 -0.28 -2.93
C GLU A 164 -14.04 -1.66 -2.91
N LYS A 165 -14.70 -2.05 -4.01
CA LYS A 165 -15.40 -3.34 -4.10
C LYS A 165 -14.42 -4.52 -4.01
N ALA A 166 -13.25 -4.42 -4.65
CA ALA A 166 -12.21 -5.44 -4.60
C ALA A 166 -11.72 -5.66 -3.17
N LEU A 167 -11.47 -4.58 -2.42
CA LEU A 167 -11.04 -4.68 -1.04
C LEU A 167 -12.17 -5.17 -0.11
N ARG A 168 -13.41 -4.81 -0.40
CA ARG A 168 -14.59 -5.35 0.31
C ARG A 168 -14.74 -6.86 0.11
N ILE A 169 -14.49 -7.37 -1.10
CA ILE A 169 -14.45 -8.83 -1.35
C ILE A 169 -13.32 -9.47 -0.56
N ALA A 170 -12.12 -8.87 -0.58
CA ALA A 170 -10.98 -9.36 0.19
C ALA A 170 -11.27 -9.41 1.71
N SER A 171 -12.02 -8.43 2.24
CA SER A 171 -12.40 -8.40 3.66
C SER A 171 -13.33 -9.54 4.10
N GLY A 172 -14.05 -10.14 3.17
CA GLY A 172 -14.87 -11.35 3.42
C GLY A 172 -14.06 -12.65 3.41
N ILE A 173 -12.78 -12.61 3.05
CA ILE A 173 -11.93 -13.79 2.90
C ILE A 173 -10.74 -13.72 3.87
N CYS A 174 -10.05 -12.57 3.93
CA CYS A 174 -8.85 -12.37 4.72
C CYS A 174 -9.19 -11.91 6.14
N VAL A 175 -8.82 -12.69 7.15
CA VAL A 175 -9.05 -12.35 8.57
C VAL A 175 -8.30 -11.10 9.04
N TYR A 176 -7.31 -10.64 8.28
CA TYR A 176 -6.53 -9.43 8.57
C TYR A 176 -7.02 -8.19 7.84
N THR A 177 -8.16 -8.28 7.15
CA THR A 177 -8.74 -7.20 6.35
C THR A 177 -10.16 -6.95 6.81
N ASN A 178 -10.49 -5.71 7.16
CA ASN A 178 -11.86 -5.37 7.52
C ASN A 178 -12.57 -4.53 6.44
N SER A 179 -13.86 -4.27 6.65
CA SER A 179 -14.71 -3.52 5.72
C SER A 179 -14.70 -2.00 5.93
N ASN A 180 -13.89 -1.48 6.87
CA ASN A 180 -13.70 -0.04 7.04
C ASN A 180 -12.69 0.46 6.00
N ILE A 181 -13.17 0.71 4.81
CA ILE A 181 -12.33 1.04 3.64
C ILE A 181 -12.25 2.55 3.48
N VAL A 182 -11.02 3.05 3.28
CA VAL A 182 -10.74 4.43 2.90
C VAL A 182 -10.19 4.43 1.49
N THR A 183 -10.72 5.31 0.65
CA THR A 183 -10.31 5.48 -0.76
C THR A 183 -9.77 6.87 -1.01
N GLU A 184 -8.76 6.97 -1.88
CA GLU A 184 -8.21 8.21 -2.41
C GLU A 184 -8.04 8.05 -3.93
N GLU A 185 -8.38 9.10 -4.71
CA GLU A 185 -8.28 9.11 -6.18
C GLU A 185 -7.46 10.31 -6.67
N VAL A 186 -6.60 10.15 -7.66
CA VAL A 186 -5.85 11.20 -8.36
C VAL A 186 -6.05 11.10 -9.86
#